data_ea2fa472ac7c3e6237833c23dccfd3b5
#
_entry.id   ea2fa472ac7c3e6237833c23dccfd3b5
#
_cell.length_a   1.000
_cell.length_b   1.000
_cell.length_c   1.000
_cell.angle_alpha   90.00
_cell.angle_beta   90.00
_cell.angle_gamma   90.00
#
_symmetry.space_group_name_H-M   'P 1'
#
loop_
_entity.id
_entity.type
_entity.pdbx_description
1 polymer ?
#
loop_
_entity_poly.entity_id
_entity_poly.type
_entity_poly.pdbx_seq_one_letter_code
_entity_poly.pdbx_strand_id
1 'polypeptide(L)'
;MLFNLSRRLQSLRMVASLATFLKNPTELDSVLGVARSLQGSPLASHMQRHLLENPAMAALVAEGWRPAPIDLDRQAAMPEGSLGRTYAEQLQRLNLTPESLIDPRPITTPSEYITHRLRETHDIIHVLGLIFGGLLGTLQDDEPLEPLLRALARGFAMGLEARCLITFKLEEGWERPLADWRRELGLPDAPSV
;
A
#
# COMPACT_ATOMS: atom_id res chain seq x y z
N MET A 1 -6.07 -18.66 30.12
CA MET A 1 -6.53 -19.63 29.09
C MET A 1 -7.25 -18.92 27.90
N LEU A 2 -8.13 -17.96 28.16
CA LEU A 2 -8.87 -17.19 27.13
C LEU A 2 -7.97 -16.37 26.21
N PHE A 3 -6.86 -15.82 26.68
CA PHE A 3 -5.90 -15.01 25.91
C PHE A 3 -5.19 -15.81 24.79
N ASN A 4 -5.02 -17.11 24.96
CA ASN A 4 -4.42 -17.97 23.93
C ASN A 4 -5.44 -18.37 22.84
N LEU A 5 -6.72 -18.42 23.18
CA LEU A 5 -7.78 -18.79 22.25
C LEU A 5 -8.03 -17.63 21.24
N SER A 6 -8.07 -16.39 21.72
CA SER A 6 -8.25 -15.21 20.87
C SER A 6 -7.08 -15.03 19.88
N ARG A 7 -5.84 -15.26 20.31
CA ARG A 7 -4.66 -15.23 19.42
C ARG A 7 -4.73 -16.31 18.34
N ARG A 8 -5.11 -17.54 18.70
CA ARG A 8 -5.26 -18.63 17.73
C ARG A 8 -6.38 -18.36 16.73
N LEU A 9 -7.50 -17.82 17.17
CA LEU A 9 -8.61 -17.43 16.29
C LEU A 9 -8.20 -16.29 15.34
N GLN A 10 -7.42 -15.33 15.83
CA GLN A 10 -6.91 -14.23 15.00
C GLN A 10 -5.92 -14.74 13.94
N SER A 11 -5.02 -15.66 14.30
CA SER A 11 -4.10 -16.29 13.35
C SER A 11 -4.85 -17.09 12.28
N LEU A 12 -5.90 -17.83 12.66
CA LEU A 12 -6.73 -18.58 11.72
C LEU A 12 -7.49 -17.65 10.77
N ARG A 13 -8.02 -16.52 11.27
CA ARG A 13 -8.67 -15.50 10.42
C ARG A 13 -7.70 -14.90 9.44
N MET A 14 -6.47 -14.59 9.86
CA MET A 14 -5.44 -14.06 9.00
C MET A 14 -5.07 -15.05 7.88
N VAL A 15 -4.88 -16.32 8.20
CA VAL A 15 -4.60 -17.37 7.21
C VAL A 15 -5.78 -17.54 6.24
N ALA A 16 -7.01 -17.54 6.74
CA ALA A 16 -8.21 -17.62 5.89
C ALA A 16 -8.33 -16.40 4.96
N SER A 17 -8.11 -15.19 5.47
CA SER A 17 -8.14 -13.96 4.66
C SER A 17 -7.04 -13.95 3.61
N LEU A 18 -5.84 -14.42 3.94
CA LEU A 18 -4.74 -14.55 2.99
C LEU A 18 -5.07 -15.59 1.91
N ALA A 19 -5.66 -16.74 2.28
CA ALA A 19 -6.08 -17.75 1.33
C ALA A 19 -7.18 -17.24 0.38
N THR A 20 -8.13 -16.44 0.88
CA THR A 20 -9.16 -15.78 0.07
C THR A 20 -8.55 -14.78 -0.88
N PHE A 21 -7.62 -13.95 -0.38
CA PHE A 21 -6.88 -12.99 -1.20
C PHE A 21 -6.07 -13.68 -2.32
N LEU A 22 -5.40 -14.78 -2.02
CA LEU A 22 -4.65 -15.55 -3.03
C LEU A 22 -5.55 -16.17 -4.10
N LYS A 23 -6.81 -16.48 -3.76
CA LYS A 23 -7.80 -16.99 -4.75
C LYS A 23 -8.40 -15.88 -5.60
N ASN A 24 -8.67 -14.72 -5.00
CA ASN A 24 -9.33 -13.59 -5.65
C ASN A 24 -8.56 -12.28 -5.37
N PRO A 25 -7.35 -12.14 -5.89
CA PRO A 25 -6.46 -11.02 -5.54
C PRO A 25 -6.92 -9.67 -6.11
N THR A 26 -7.82 -9.68 -7.08
CA THR A 26 -8.40 -8.46 -7.69
C THR A 26 -9.64 -7.95 -6.98
N GLU A 27 -10.20 -8.73 -6.06
CA GLU A 27 -11.39 -8.32 -5.31
C GLU A 27 -11.00 -7.42 -4.12
N LEU A 28 -11.52 -6.20 -4.11
CA LEU A 28 -11.29 -5.21 -3.05
C LEU A 28 -11.64 -5.77 -1.66
N ASP A 29 -12.71 -6.56 -1.55
CA ASP A 29 -13.12 -7.19 -0.29
C ASP A 29 -12.09 -8.19 0.25
N SER A 30 -11.38 -8.89 -0.64
CA SER A 30 -10.29 -9.79 -0.26
C SER A 30 -9.10 -9.03 0.34
N VAL A 31 -8.72 -7.91 -0.27
CA VAL A 31 -7.67 -7.01 0.22
C VAL A 31 -8.05 -6.40 1.57
N LEU A 32 -9.26 -5.87 1.67
CA LEU A 32 -9.79 -5.31 2.92
C LEU A 32 -9.95 -6.37 4.01
N GLY A 33 -10.21 -7.63 3.64
CA GLY A 33 -10.25 -8.78 4.55
C GLY A 33 -8.91 -9.02 5.23
N VAL A 34 -7.82 -9.00 4.47
CA VAL A 34 -6.45 -9.12 5.01
C VAL A 34 -6.14 -7.94 5.93
N ALA A 35 -6.40 -6.71 5.49
CA ALA A 35 -6.17 -5.51 6.29
C ALA A 35 -6.95 -5.53 7.62
N ARG A 36 -8.23 -5.94 7.59
CA ARG A 36 -9.07 -6.10 8.78
C ARG A 36 -8.56 -7.19 9.73
N SER A 37 -8.02 -8.29 9.20
CA SER A 37 -7.48 -9.39 10.02
C SER A 37 -6.20 -9.00 10.75
N LEU A 38 -5.42 -8.08 10.18
CA LEU A 38 -4.22 -7.51 10.80
C LEU A 38 -4.55 -6.46 11.86
N GLN A 39 -5.68 -5.77 11.71
CA GLN A 39 -6.07 -4.68 12.60
C GLN A 39 -6.22 -5.17 14.05
N GLY A 40 -5.59 -4.47 15.01
CA GLY A 40 -5.58 -4.88 16.42
C GLY A 40 -4.71 -6.10 16.75
N SER A 41 -3.96 -6.64 15.77
CA SER A 41 -3.01 -7.72 16.02
C SER A 41 -1.76 -7.21 16.75
N PRO A 42 -1.04 -8.08 17.50
CA PRO A 42 0.26 -7.73 18.08
C PRO A 42 1.27 -7.27 17.02
N LEU A 43 1.20 -7.84 15.81
CA LEU A 43 2.04 -7.45 14.68
C LEU A 43 1.75 -6.01 14.25
N ALA A 44 0.48 -5.65 14.05
CA ALA A 44 0.10 -4.28 13.70
C ALA A 44 0.55 -3.28 14.77
N SER A 45 0.37 -3.62 16.05
CA SER A 45 0.81 -2.78 17.17
C SER A 45 2.34 -2.62 17.21
N HIS A 46 3.09 -3.67 16.86
CA HIS A 46 4.54 -3.61 16.76
C HIS A 46 4.99 -2.71 15.59
N MET A 47 4.40 -2.90 14.44
CA MET A 47 4.68 -2.08 13.25
C MET A 47 4.37 -0.59 13.50
N GLN A 48 3.23 -0.29 14.11
CA GLN A 48 2.85 1.10 14.45
C GLN A 48 3.84 1.75 15.40
N ARG A 49 4.29 1.04 16.45
CA ARG A 49 5.33 1.57 17.36
C ARG A 49 6.63 1.84 16.62
N HIS A 50 7.09 0.89 15.80
CA HIS A 50 8.31 1.07 15.02
C HIS A 50 8.21 2.26 14.04
N LEU A 51 7.05 2.46 13.42
CA LEU A 51 6.81 3.61 12.55
C LEU A 51 6.83 4.93 13.33
N LEU A 52 6.32 4.96 14.56
CA LEU A 52 6.36 6.17 15.42
C LEU A 52 7.78 6.50 15.92
N GLU A 53 8.69 5.52 15.95
CA GLU A 53 10.11 5.75 16.25
C GLU A 53 10.85 6.44 15.08
N ASN A 54 10.28 6.39 13.86
CA ASN A 54 10.82 7.08 12.70
C ASN A 54 10.60 8.60 12.84
N PRO A 55 11.67 9.43 12.84
CA PRO A 55 11.54 10.88 13.04
C PRO A 55 10.65 11.57 11.99
N ALA A 56 10.68 11.11 10.73
CA ALA A 56 9.86 11.67 9.67
C ALA A 56 8.36 11.35 9.87
N MET A 57 8.04 10.16 10.34
CA MET A 57 6.66 9.80 10.71
C MET A 57 6.19 10.60 11.93
N ALA A 58 7.03 10.70 12.96
CA ALA A 58 6.71 11.49 14.14
C ALA A 58 6.44 12.96 13.80
N ALA A 59 7.20 13.55 12.86
CA ALA A 59 6.98 14.90 12.37
C ALA A 59 5.63 15.05 11.65
N LEU A 60 5.27 14.12 10.76
CA LEU A 60 3.97 14.11 10.07
C LEU A 60 2.79 14.01 11.05
N VAL A 61 2.93 13.15 12.06
CA VAL A 61 1.92 13.02 13.13
C VAL A 61 1.78 14.32 13.92
N ALA A 62 2.90 14.94 14.31
CA ALA A 62 2.89 16.20 15.07
C ALA A 62 2.32 17.37 14.26
N GLU A 63 2.59 17.40 12.95
CA GLU A 63 2.03 18.38 12.02
C GLU A 63 0.53 18.13 11.77
N GLY A 64 0.06 16.90 11.92
CA GLY A 64 -1.28 16.48 11.50
C GLY A 64 -1.47 16.59 9.99
N TRP A 65 -0.39 16.44 9.23
CA TRP A 65 -0.40 16.65 7.79
C TRP A 65 -1.37 15.69 7.07
N ARG A 66 -2.15 16.24 6.14
CA ARG A 66 -3.07 15.49 5.27
C ARG A 66 -2.94 15.99 3.84
N PRO A 67 -3.00 15.09 2.85
CA PRO A 67 -3.04 15.50 1.45
C PRO A 67 -4.31 16.28 1.14
N ALA A 68 -4.24 17.16 0.14
CA ALA A 68 -5.43 17.73 -0.45
C ALA A 68 -6.26 16.64 -1.15
N PRO A 69 -7.59 16.81 -1.27
CA PRO A 69 -8.43 15.91 -2.06
C PRO A 69 -7.87 15.71 -3.47
N ILE A 70 -7.87 14.47 -3.94
CA ILE A 70 -7.31 14.12 -5.23
C ILE A 70 -8.37 14.33 -6.32
N ASP A 71 -8.02 15.12 -7.33
CA ASP A 71 -8.82 15.34 -8.53
C ASP A 71 -8.22 14.52 -9.67
N LEU A 72 -8.84 13.39 -10.00
CA LEU A 72 -8.34 12.45 -11.01
C LEU A 72 -8.25 13.07 -12.42
N ASP A 73 -9.14 14.00 -12.76
CA ASP A 73 -9.09 14.69 -14.08
C ASP A 73 -7.87 15.58 -14.16
N ARG A 74 -7.57 16.30 -13.08
CA ARG A 74 -6.35 17.08 -12.97
C ARG A 74 -5.10 16.22 -13.06
N GLN A 75 -5.07 15.08 -12.35
CA GLN A 75 -3.94 14.16 -12.42
C GLN A 75 -3.77 13.55 -13.82
N ALA A 76 -4.85 13.19 -14.49
CA ALA A 76 -4.82 12.64 -15.85
C ALA A 76 -4.27 13.67 -16.89
N ALA A 77 -4.44 14.95 -16.63
CA ALA A 77 -3.91 16.03 -17.48
C ALA A 77 -2.42 16.35 -17.25
N MET A 78 -1.77 15.72 -16.25
CA MET A 78 -0.35 15.94 -15.96
C MET A 78 0.57 15.34 -17.03
N PRO A 79 1.87 15.71 -17.05
CA PRO A 79 2.83 15.18 -18.00
C PRO A 79 2.88 13.65 -18.01
N GLU A 80 3.08 13.07 -19.19
CA GLU A 80 3.29 11.63 -19.33
C GLU A 80 4.47 11.15 -18.49
N GLY A 81 4.32 10.00 -17.84
CA GLY A 81 5.32 9.44 -16.93
C GLY A 81 5.43 10.16 -15.57
N SER A 82 4.61 11.16 -15.30
CA SER A 82 4.49 11.73 -13.95
C SER A 82 3.76 10.78 -13.00
N LEU A 83 3.99 10.94 -11.70
CA LEU A 83 3.29 10.16 -10.68
C LEU A 83 1.78 10.34 -10.78
N GLY A 84 1.31 11.58 -10.95
CA GLY A 84 -0.11 11.91 -10.99
C GLY A 84 -0.83 11.28 -12.18
N ARG A 85 -0.27 11.43 -13.38
CA ARG A 85 -0.88 10.84 -14.57
C ARG A 85 -0.92 9.32 -14.51
N THR A 86 0.18 8.68 -14.10
CA THR A 86 0.24 7.22 -13.97
C THR A 86 -0.75 6.73 -12.92
N TYR A 87 -0.91 7.46 -11.81
CA TYR A 87 -1.90 7.17 -10.77
C TYR A 87 -3.34 7.24 -11.31
N ALA A 88 -3.69 8.32 -11.99
CA ALA A 88 -5.03 8.49 -12.55
C ALA A 88 -5.36 7.40 -13.59
N GLU A 89 -4.43 7.11 -14.51
CA GLU A 89 -4.59 6.07 -15.52
C GLU A 89 -4.79 4.68 -14.88
N GLN A 90 -4.08 4.39 -13.79
CA GLN A 90 -4.23 3.13 -13.07
C GLN A 90 -5.59 3.01 -12.39
N LEU A 91 -6.04 4.04 -11.66
CA LEU A 91 -7.34 4.01 -10.99
C LEU A 91 -8.49 3.93 -11.98
N GLN A 92 -8.44 4.69 -13.06
CA GLN A 92 -9.44 4.64 -14.13
C GLN A 92 -9.52 3.26 -14.77
N ARG A 93 -8.39 2.63 -15.08
CA ARG A 93 -8.34 1.26 -15.63
C ARG A 93 -8.97 0.23 -14.69
N LEU A 94 -8.82 0.41 -13.37
CA LEU A 94 -9.35 -0.49 -12.35
C LEU A 94 -10.75 -0.09 -11.87
N ASN A 95 -11.33 1.00 -12.43
CA ASN A 95 -12.61 1.57 -11.99
C ASN A 95 -12.64 1.84 -10.47
N LEU A 96 -11.54 2.40 -9.94
CA LEU A 96 -11.39 2.79 -8.55
C LEU A 96 -11.43 4.31 -8.40
N THR A 97 -11.77 4.77 -7.20
CA THR A 97 -11.67 6.18 -6.80
C THR A 97 -10.67 6.34 -5.66
N PRO A 98 -10.05 7.52 -5.50
CA PRO A 98 -9.11 7.78 -4.40
C PRO A 98 -9.71 7.49 -3.02
N GLU A 99 -11.03 7.68 -2.87
CA GLU A 99 -11.77 7.50 -1.62
C GLU A 99 -12.06 6.03 -1.28
N SER A 100 -11.85 5.11 -2.21
CA SER A 100 -12.24 3.69 -2.06
C SER A 100 -11.64 3.02 -0.81
N LEU A 101 -10.47 3.47 -0.36
CA LEU A 101 -9.77 2.94 0.81
C LEU A 101 -9.80 3.89 2.02
N ILE A 102 -10.29 5.13 1.86
CA ILE A 102 -10.25 6.13 2.92
C ILE A 102 -11.30 5.80 3.99
N ASP A 103 -10.87 5.83 5.24
CA ASP A 103 -11.75 5.70 6.40
C ASP A 103 -12.30 7.08 6.78
N PRO A 104 -13.63 7.29 6.76
CA PRO A 104 -14.21 8.60 7.07
C PRO A 104 -14.13 8.97 8.56
N ARG A 105 -13.71 8.04 9.42
CA ARG A 105 -13.64 8.30 10.87
C ARG A 105 -12.59 9.33 11.21
N PRO A 106 -12.82 10.18 12.22
CA PRO A 106 -11.84 11.16 12.66
C PRO A 106 -10.58 10.47 13.18
N ILE A 107 -9.44 11.11 12.96
CA ILE A 107 -8.13 10.71 13.49
C ILE A 107 -7.96 11.36 14.86
N THR A 108 -7.86 10.55 15.90
CA THR A 108 -7.73 11.02 17.29
C THR A 108 -6.42 10.56 17.94
N THR A 109 -5.76 9.56 17.38
CA THR A 109 -4.53 9.00 17.91
C THR A 109 -3.44 8.88 16.85
N PRO A 110 -2.13 8.87 17.25
CA PRO A 110 -1.02 8.60 16.33
C PRO A 110 -1.16 7.28 15.56
N SER A 111 -1.70 6.25 16.18
CA SER A 111 -1.93 4.95 15.53
C SER A 111 -3.00 5.02 14.45
N GLU A 112 -4.05 5.79 14.67
CA GLU A 112 -5.07 6.06 13.66
C GLU A 112 -4.49 6.87 12.50
N TYR A 113 -3.64 7.87 12.79
CA TYR A 113 -2.94 8.63 11.77
C TYR A 113 -2.12 7.72 10.84
N ILE A 114 -1.31 6.82 11.41
CA ILE A 114 -0.53 5.85 10.62
C ILE A 114 -1.45 4.96 9.77
N THR A 115 -2.55 4.49 10.33
CA THR A 115 -3.52 3.64 9.60
C THR A 115 -4.14 4.40 8.43
N HIS A 116 -4.49 5.66 8.62
CA HIS A 116 -4.99 6.53 7.55
C HIS A 116 -3.91 6.75 6.49
N ARG A 117 -2.70 7.10 6.91
CA ARG A 117 -1.59 7.35 5.99
C ARG A 117 -1.26 6.13 5.12
N LEU A 118 -1.29 4.93 5.69
CA LEU A 118 -1.14 3.68 4.95
C LEU A 118 -2.22 3.51 3.87
N ARG A 119 -3.46 3.88 4.16
CA ARG A 119 -4.57 3.80 3.19
C ARG A 119 -4.47 4.87 2.10
N GLU A 120 -4.14 6.10 2.46
CA GLU A 120 -3.96 7.22 1.53
C GLU A 120 -2.84 6.94 0.53
N THR A 121 -1.74 6.33 0.97
CA THR A 121 -0.60 6.02 0.10
C THR A 121 -0.69 4.67 -0.60
N HIS A 122 -1.65 3.83 -0.26
CA HIS A 122 -1.75 2.44 -0.76
C HIS A 122 -1.68 2.38 -2.30
N ASP A 123 -2.54 3.11 -2.99
CA ASP A 123 -2.60 3.08 -4.44
C ASP A 123 -1.39 3.77 -5.09
N ILE A 124 -0.82 4.79 -4.43
CA ILE A 124 0.44 5.42 -4.86
C ILE A 124 1.59 4.41 -4.79
N ILE A 125 1.62 3.59 -3.75
CA ILE A 125 2.62 2.51 -3.59
C ILE A 125 2.49 1.49 -4.70
N HIS A 126 1.28 1.16 -5.14
CA HIS A 126 1.06 0.30 -6.31
C HIS A 126 1.62 0.93 -7.60
N VAL A 127 1.38 2.22 -7.81
CA VAL A 127 1.94 2.97 -8.97
C VAL A 127 3.47 2.98 -8.94
N LEU A 128 4.07 3.11 -7.77
CA LEU A 128 5.51 3.00 -7.59
C LEU A 128 6.05 1.57 -7.85
N GLY A 129 5.18 0.60 -8.10
CA GLY A 129 5.54 -0.77 -8.48
C GLY A 129 6.01 -1.63 -7.32
N LEU A 130 5.73 -1.24 -6.08
CA LEU A 130 6.16 -1.97 -4.89
C LEU A 130 5.28 -3.17 -4.55
N ILE A 131 4.06 -3.22 -5.05
CA ILE A 131 3.13 -4.29 -4.74
C ILE A 131 2.59 -4.92 -6.02
N PHE A 132 2.89 -6.20 -6.20
CA PHE A 132 2.16 -7.23 -6.93
C PHE A 132 1.64 -6.97 -8.36
N GLY A 133 2.03 -5.92 -9.08
CA GLY A 133 1.55 -5.72 -10.46
C GLY A 133 1.82 -6.93 -11.37
N GLY A 134 2.95 -7.61 -11.19
CA GLY A 134 3.27 -8.87 -11.87
C GLY A 134 2.57 -10.10 -11.28
N LEU A 135 2.16 -10.06 -10.01
CA LEU A 135 1.53 -11.18 -9.32
C LEU A 135 0.09 -11.42 -9.79
N LEU A 136 -0.64 -10.34 -10.05
CA LEU A 136 -2.04 -10.42 -10.47
C LEU A 136 -2.21 -10.97 -11.89
N GLY A 137 -1.23 -10.71 -12.77
CA GLY A 137 -1.23 -11.27 -14.12
C GLY A 137 -0.93 -12.78 -14.16
N THR A 138 -0.11 -13.28 -13.24
CA THR A 138 0.33 -14.69 -13.21
C THR A 138 -0.62 -15.62 -12.48
N LEU A 139 -1.56 -15.10 -11.67
CA LEU A 139 -2.52 -15.94 -10.93
C LEU A 139 -3.79 -16.29 -11.73
N GLN A 140 -3.97 -15.72 -12.93
CA GLN A 140 -5.16 -15.97 -13.75
C GLN A 140 -5.04 -17.17 -14.70
N ASP A 141 -3.83 -17.67 -14.94
CA ASP A 141 -3.57 -18.84 -15.77
C ASP A 141 -2.89 -19.92 -14.92
N ASP A 142 -3.03 -21.19 -15.31
CA ASP A 142 -2.37 -22.37 -14.71
C ASP A 142 -0.83 -22.30 -14.81
N GLU A 143 -0.27 -21.13 -14.52
CA GLU A 143 1.16 -20.83 -14.62
C GLU A 143 1.95 -21.44 -13.46
N PRO A 144 3.20 -21.83 -13.68
CA PRO A 144 4.02 -22.46 -12.66
C PRO A 144 4.25 -21.52 -11.46
N LEU A 145 4.25 -22.09 -10.26
CA LEU A 145 4.48 -21.41 -8.97
C LEU A 145 5.78 -20.55 -8.92
N GLU A 146 6.73 -20.86 -9.77
CA GLU A 146 8.06 -20.20 -9.78
C GLU A 146 8.02 -18.71 -10.11
N PRO A 147 7.30 -18.20 -11.14
CA PRO A 147 7.17 -16.76 -11.40
C PRO A 147 6.55 -16.01 -10.22
N LEU A 148 5.55 -16.60 -9.56
CA LEU A 148 4.92 -16.08 -8.36
C LEU A 148 5.92 -15.91 -7.21
N LEU A 149 6.68 -16.96 -6.90
CA LEU A 149 7.69 -16.92 -5.84
C LEU A 149 8.80 -15.92 -6.14
N ARG A 150 9.22 -15.78 -7.41
CA ARG A 150 10.19 -14.76 -7.83
C ARG A 150 9.65 -13.35 -7.68
N ALA A 151 8.38 -13.11 -8.02
CA ALA A 151 7.73 -11.81 -7.85
C ALA A 151 7.62 -11.43 -6.36
N LEU A 152 7.24 -12.39 -5.50
CA LEU A 152 7.19 -12.21 -4.05
C LEU A 152 8.57 -11.90 -3.45
N ALA A 153 9.58 -12.69 -3.83
CA ALA A 153 10.96 -12.49 -3.36
C ALA A 153 11.50 -11.12 -3.78
N ARG A 154 11.22 -10.71 -5.02
CA ARG A 154 11.61 -9.39 -5.54
C ARG A 154 10.91 -8.26 -4.78
N GLY A 155 9.60 -8.36 -4.57
CA GLY A 155 8.83 -7.38 -3.82
C GLY A 155 9.30 -7.26 -2.36
N PHE A 156 9.66 -8.39 -1.74
CA PHE A 156 10.21 -8.40 -0.39
C PHE A 156 11.60 -7.73 -0.31
N ALA A 157 12.49 -8.04 -1.25
CA ALA A 157 13.82 -7.42 -1.34
C ALA A 157 13.67 -5.89 -1.54
N MET A 158 12.80 -5.46 -2.46
CA MET A 158 12.51 -4.05 -2.67
C MET A 158 12.00 -3.36 -1.39
N GLY A 159 11.11 -4.01 -0.65
CA GLY A 159 10.60 -3.48 0.60
C GLY A 159 11.64 -3.34 1.72
N LEU A 160 12.70 -4.16 1.70
CA LEU A 160 13.82 -4.06 2.65
C LEU A 160 14.78 -2.91 2.31
N GLU A 161 14.93 -2.58 1.02
CA GLU A 161 15.85 -1.55 0.55
C GLU A 161 15.20 -0.17 0.44
N ALA A 162 13.89 -0.14 0.23
CA ALA A 162 13.14 1.09 0.06
C ALA A 162 13.13 1.96 1.34
N ARG A 163 13.17 3.26 1.14
CA ARG A 163 12.88 4.22 2.23
C ARG A 163 11.43 4.04 2.68
N CYS A 164 11.12 4.44 3.92
CA CYS A 164 9.76 4.33 4.45
C CYS A 164 8.80 5.27 3.69
N LEU A 165 8.13 4.74 2.66
CA LEU A 165 7.33 5.50 1.69
C LEU A 165 6.24 6.35 2.31
N ILE A 166 5.57 5.83 3.34
CA ILE A 166 4.46 6.54 4.00
C ILE A 166 4.91 7.79 4.78
N THR A 167 6.23 8.01 4.91
CA THR A 167 6.79 9.21 5.53
C THR A 167 7.02 10.35 4.53
N PHE A 168 6.83 10.10 3.24
CA PHE A 168 6.95 11.11 2.20
C PHE A 168 5.59 11.73 1.88
N LYS A 169 5.58 13.02 1.61
CA LYS A 169 4.42 13.76 1.11
C LYS A 169 4.35 13.59 -0.42
N LEU A 170 4.14 12.35 -0.87
CA LEU A 170 4.14 11.98 -2.30
C LEU A 170 3.13 12.80 -3.10
N GLU A 171 2.03 13.14 -2.47
CA GLU A 171 0.93 13.91 -3.03
C GLU A 171 1.26 15.38 -3.30
N GLU A 172 2.35 15.91 -2.74
CA GLU A 172 2.86 17.25 -3.09
C GLU A 172 3.68 17.24 -4.38
N GLY A 173 4.07 16.06 -4.86
CA GLY A 173 4.92 15.90 -6.05
C GLY A 173 4.24 15.14 -7.20
N TRP A 174 2.95 15.33 -7.43
CA TRP A 174 2.21 14.66 -8.50
C TRP A 174 2.79 14.87 -9.92
N GLU A 175 3.28 16.07 -10.22
CA GLU A 175 3.87 16.40 -11.54
C GLU A 175 5.26 15.80 -11.74
N ARG A 176 5.89 15.33 -10.66
CA ARG A 176 7.24 14.79 -10.70
C ARG A 176 7.27 13.45 -11.44
N PRO A 177 8.31 13.20 -12.29
CA PRO A 177 8.48 11.93 -12.97
C PRO A 177 8.51 10.75 -12.00
N LEU A 178 7.82 9.67 -12.35
CA LEU A 178 7.78 8.43 -11.54
C LEU A 178 9.18 7.83 -11.33
N ALA A 179 10.04 7.92 -12.35
CA ALA A 179 11.42 7.45 -12.26
C ALA A 179 12.25 8.21 -11.20
N ASP A 180 12.00 9.51 -11.03
CA ASP A 180 12.69 10.31 -10.02
C ASP A 180 12.23 9.97 -8.60
N TRP A 181 10.93 9.72 -8.44
CA TRP A 181 10.40 9.20 -7.18
C TRP A 181 11.01 7.83 -6.84
N ARG A 182 11.05 6.91 -7.81
CA ARG A 182 11.64 5.58 -7.60
C ARG A 182 13.08 5.68 -7.16
N ARG A 183 13.88 6.51 -7.82
CA ARG A 183 15.30 6.73 -7.47
C ARG A 183 15.46 7.29 -6.05
N GLU A 184 14.68 8.31 -5.69
CA GLU A 184 14.75 8.90 -4.33
C GLU A 184 14.34 7.91 -3.25
N LEU A 185 13.37 7.06 -3.53
CA LEU A 185 12.85 6.08 -2.59
C LEU A 185 13.72 4.81 -2.49
N GLY A 186 14.79 4.72 -3.28
CA GLY A 186 15.66 3.53 -3.31
C GLY A 186 15.03 2.34 -4.02
N LEU A 187 14.10 2.58 -4.93
CA LEU A 187 13.43 1.54 -5.69
C LEU A 187 14.20 1.26 -7.00
N PRO A 188 14.29 0.00 -7.43
CA PRO A 188 14.90 -0.33 -8.72
C PRO A 188 14.11 0.28 -9.87
N ASP A 189 14.76 0.47 -11.00
CA ASP A 189 14.09 0.91 -12.22
C ASP A 189 12.91 -0.02 -12.57
N ALA A 190 11.89 0.55 -13.21
CA ALA A 190 10.78 -0.26 -13.68
C ALA A 190 11.32 -1.31 -14.66
N PRO A 191 10.85 -2.58 -14.58
CA PRO A 191 11.22 -3.55 -15.59
C PRO A 191 10.82 -3.00 -16.95
N SER A 192 11.74 -3.04 -17.90
CA SER A 192 11.45 -2.74 -19.30
C SER A 192 10.36 -3.70 -19.77
N VAL A 193 9.24 -3.17 -20.22
CA VAL A 193 8.12 -3.91 -20.83
C VAL A 193 8.56 -4.46 -22.18
#